data_f699683f1b136da1d211d9fb38d9566c
#
_entry.id   f699683f1b136da1d211d9fb38d9566c
#
_cell.length_a   1.000
_cell.length_b   1.000
_cell.length_c   1.000
_cell.angle_alpha   90.00
_cell.angle_beta   90.00
_cell.angle_gamma   90.00
#
_symmetry.space_group_name_H-M   'P 1'
#
loop_
_entity.id
_entity.type
_entity.pdbx_description
1 polymer ?
#
loop_
_entity_poly.entity_id
_entity_poly.type
_entity_poly.pdbx_seq_one_letter_code
_entity_poly.pdbx_strand_id
1 'polypeptide(L)'
;MRILLLSDIHANLEGMQACLAAVQGYDLIANLGDIVGYGGSPNEVTERSRQTGALFVRGNHDKACTGITGVEEFNPIAGLAALWTKQTLTPENLEWLRALPQGPIPLPGNGTQPASAPPAEENPAPPAAKPPDSKLKVQCVHGSPLDEDEYIIVMRDAYEPLMSTDAAITFFGHTHIQGGFCTHGEEWETLRPMYRSKKDMESCELAVMPGAKYLINPGSAGQPRDGDWRAACALFDSEQNRVTFYRVPYEVEKAQKAIISAKLPERLATRLNEGR
;
A
#
# COMPACT_ATOMS: atom_id res chain seq x y z
N MET A 1 12.46 5.61 12.91
CA MET A 1 11.38 6.18 12.05
C MET A 1 10.28 5.16 11.92
N ARG A 2 9.03 5.61 12.06
CA ARG A 2 7.82 4.76 11.96
C ARG A 2 7.04 5.14 10.70
N ILE A 3 6.80 4.18 9.82
CA ILE A 3 6.14 4.39 8.52
C ILE A 3 4.83 3.61 8.49
N LEU A 4 3.71 4.30 8.34
CA LEU A 4 2.42 3.67 8.09
C LEU A 4 2.33 3.29 6.61
N LEU A 5 2.07 2.02 6.34
CA LEU A 5 1.95 1.44 5.00
C LEU A 5 0.47 1.25 4.67
N LEU A 6 0.01 1.90 3.62
CA LEU A 6 -1.32 1.77 3.04
C LEU A 6 -1.19 1.25 1.60
N SER A 7 -2.12 0.43 1.15
CA SER A 7 -2.19 -0.08 -0.22
C SER A 7 -3.62 -0.37 -0.61
N ASP A 8 -3.89 -0.36 -1.91
CA ASP A 8 -5.12 -0.88 -2.49
C ASP A 8 -6.38 -0.30 -1.79
N ILE A 9 -6.43 1.04 -1.72
CA ILE A 9 -7.52 1.78 -1.06
C ILE A 9 -8.79 1.72 -1.89
N HIS A 10 -8.65 1.70 -3.22
CA HIS A 10 -9.74 1.50 -4.16
C HIS A 10 -10.97 2.36 -3.88
N ALA A 11 -10.77 3.67 -3.75
CA ALA A 11 -11.87 4.63 -3.52
C ALA A 11 -12.82 4.25 -2.36
N ASN A 12 -12.32 3.50 -1.35
CA ASN A 12 -13.01 3.15 -0.11
C ASN A 12 -12.55 4.11 0.99
N LEU A 13 -13.29 5.22 1.14
CA LEU A 13 -12.96 6.27 2.11
C LEU A 13 -13.04 5.76 3.55
N GLU A 14 -14.02 4.91 3.84
CA GLU A 14 -14.28 4.36 5.17
C GLU A 14 -13.11 3.46 5.63
N GLY A 15 -12.63 2.59 4.76
CA GLY A 15 -11.48 1.72 5.04
C GLY A 15 -10.19 2.52 5.25
N MET A 16 -9.94 3.50 4.38
CA MET A 16 -8.79 4.40 4.53
C MET A 16 -8.82 5.17 5.85
N GLN A 17 -9.96 5.78 6.18
CA GLN A 17 -10.12 6.56 7.41
C GLN A 17 -9.96 5.69 8.66
N ALA A 18 -10.48 4.46 8.64
CA ALA A 18 -10.32 3.51 9.73
C ALA A 18 -8.84 3.18 9.99
N CYS A 19 -8.06 2.89 8.94
CA CYS A 19 -6.63 2.64 9.07
C CYS A 19 -5.87 3.86 9.64
N LEU A 20 -6.15 5.07 9.12
CA LEU A 20 -5.53 6.31 9.59
C LEU A 20 -5.88 6.64 11.04
N ALA A 21 -7.10 6.31 11.49
CA ALA A 21 -7.54 6.54 12.86
C ALA A 21 -6.96 5.50 13.85
N ALA A 22 -6.84 4.25 13.41
CA ALA A 22 -6.44 3.14 14.26
C ALA A 22 -4.94 3.14 14.60
N VAL A 23 -4.09 3.54 13.65
CA VAL A 23 -2.63 3.53 13.83
C VAL A 23 -2.13 4.94 14.07
N GLN A 24 -1.51 5.17 15.21
CA GLN A 24 -1.02 6.48 15.63
C GLN A 24 0.52 6.48 15.82
N GLY A 25 1.10 7.67 15.83
CA GLY A 25 2.53 7.87 16.14
C GLY A 25 3.45 7.37 15.02
N TYR A 26 3.04 7.46 13.77
CA TYR A 26 3.91 7.33 12.61
C TYR A 26 4.51 8.69 12.22
N ASP A 27 5.69 8.65 11.64
CA ASP A 27 6.40 9.84 11.16
C ASP A 27 6.09 10.13 9.69
N LEU A 28 5.75 9.08 8.92
CA LEU A 28 5.52 9.12 7.48
C LEU A 28 4.44 8.10 7.09
N ILE A 29 3.75 8.36 5.99
CA ILE A 29 2.90 7.38 5.31
C ILE A 29 3.55 6.99 3.98
N ALA A 30 3.55 5.71 3.64
CA ALA A 30 3.84 5.22 2.30
C ALA A 30 2.59 4.54 1.74
N ASN A 31 2.11 5.02 0.59
CA ASN A 31 0.97 4.47 -0.11
C ASN A 31 1.47 3.70 -1.34
N LEU A 32 1.18 2.41 -1.39
CA LEU A 32 1.70 1.48 -2.37
C LEU A 32 0.85 1.38 -3.65
N GLY A 33 -0.01 2.37 -3.90
CA GLY A 33 -0.81 2.44 -5.14
C GLY A 33 -2.22 1.88 -5.00
N ASP A 34 -2.95 1.92 -6.11
CA ASP A 34 -4.36 1.60 -6.23
C ASP A 34 -5.23 2.43 -5.26
N ILE A 35 -5.03 3.75 -5.36
CA ILE A 35 -5.79 4.73 -4.60
C ILE A 35 -7.24 4.72 -5.03
N VAL A 36 -7.49 4.57 -6.34
CA VAL A 36 -8.83 4.61 -6.95
C VAL A 36 -9.20 3.29 -7.65
N GLY A 37 -10.36 3.27 -8.28
CA GLY A 37 -10.94 2.06 -8.88
C GLY A 37 -11.85 1.32 -7.91
N TYR A 38 -12.76 0.50 -8.41
CA TYR A 38 -13.75 -0.31 -7.69
C TYR A 38 -14.74 0.45 -6.80
N GLY A 39 -14.27 1.28 -5.87
CA GLY A 39 -15.09 1.93 -4.86
C GLY A 39 -15.83 3.17 -5.33
N GLY A 40 -16.71 3.69 -4.47
CA GLY A 40 -17.66 4.75 -4.83
C GLY A 40 -17.21 6.18 -4.50
N SER A 41 -16.03 6.38 -3.88
CA SER A 41 -15.58 7.70 -3.38
C SER A 41 -14.21 8.12 -3.95
N PRO A 42 -14.02 8.15 -5.30
CA PRO A 42 -12.69 8.37 -5.88
C PRO A 42 -12.12 9.77 -5.61
N ASN A 43 -12.94 10.81 -5.63
CA ASN A 43 -12.46 12.17 -5.37
C ASN A 43 -12.09 12.37 -3.91
N GLU A 44 -12.95 11.94 -2.99
CA GLU A 44 -12.76 12.07 -1.55
C GLU A 44 -11.50 11.33 -1.08
N VAL A 45 -11.27 10.11 -1.61
CA VAL A 45 -10.06 9.33 -1.31
C VAL A 45 -8.82 10.00 -1.89
N THR A 46 -8.88 10.51 -3.13
CA THR A 46 -7.76 11.21 -3.75
C THR A 46 -7.39 12.47 -2.98
N GLU A 47 -8.37 13.31 -2.64
CA GLU A 47 -8.15 14.52 -1.85
C GLU A 47 -7.59 14.21 -0.46
N ARG A 48 -8.14 13.18 0.20
CA ARG A 48 -7.63 12.74 1.49
C ARG A 48 -6.21 12.21 1.39
N SER A 49 -5.88 11.46 0.34
CA SER A 49 -4.52 10.96 0.09
C SER A 49 -3.52 12.10 -0.09
N ARG A 50 -3.85 13.11 -0.89
CA ARG A 50 -3.02 14.31 -1.09
C ARG A 50 -2.71 15.02 0.23
N GLN A 51 -3.71 15.13 1.12
CA GLN A 51 -3.56 15.79 2.42
C GLN A 51 -2.63 15.03 3.39
N THR A 52 -2.38 13.75 3.17
CA THR A 52 -1.49 12.97 4.04
C THR A 52 -0.02 13.32 3.90
N GLY A 53 0.39 13.94 2.80
CA GLY A 53 1.80 14.17 2.49
C GLY A 53 2.62 12.89 2.35
N ALA A 54 1.97 11.77 2.03
CA ALA A 54 2.59 10.47 1.91
C ALA A 54 3.60 10.39 0.76
N LEU A 55 4.49 9.39 0.82
CA LEU A 55 5.17 8.88 -0.36
C LEU A 55 4.19 7.97 -1.11
N PHE A 56 4.15 8.08 -2.42
CA PHE A 56 3.22 7.33 -3.26
C PHE A 56 3.96 6.55 -4.34
N VAL A 57 3.46 5.36 -4.63
CA VAL A 57 3.69 4.64 -5.90
C VAL A 57 2.35 4.55 -6.61
N ARG A 58 2.33 4.60 -7.93
CA ARG A 58 1.10 4.37 -8.69
C ARG A 58 0.77 2.88 -8.76
N GLY A 59 -0.52 2.54 -8.78
CA GLY A 59 -1.01 1.20 -9.06
C GLY A 59 -1.58 1.06 -10.48
N ASN A 60 -1.91 -0.17 -10.87
CA ASN A 60 -2.48 -0.45 -12.19
C ASN A 60 -3.88 0.16 -12.36
N HIS A 61 -4.69 0.23 -11.29
CA HIS A 61 -5.97 0.95 -11.32
C HIS A 61 -5.77 2.46 -11.43
N ASP A 62 -4.79 3.05 -10.78
CA ASP A 62 -4.47 4.47 -10.93
C ASP A 62 -4.11 4.78 -12.39
N LYS A 63 -3.32 3.91 -13.06
CA LYS A 63 -3.01 4.03 -14.50
C LYS A 63 -4.25 3.96 -15.37
N ALA A 64 -5.09 2.96 -15.17
CA ALA A 64 -6.29 2.76 -15.99
C ALA A 64 -7.33 3.88 -15.78
N CYS A 65 -7.58 4.28 -14.54
CA CYS A 65 -8.50 5.34 -14.20
C CYS A 65 -8.06 6.73 -14.70
N THR A 66 -6.77 6.92 -14.95
CA THR A 66 -6.23 8.18 -15.51
C THR A 66 -5.98 8.11 -17.01
N GLY A 67 -6.10 6.93 -17.62
CA GLY A 67 -5.90 6.70 -19.05
C GLY A 67 -4.44 6.65 -19.48
N ILE A 68 -3.52 6.35 -18.56
CA ILE A 68 -2.13 5.98 -18.88
C ILE A 68 -2.12 4.62 -19.59
N THR A 69 -2.94 3.67 -19.10
CA THR A 69 -3.21 2.38 -19.76
C THR A 69 -4.68 2.25 -20.09
N GLY A 70 -5.02 1.34 -21.01
CA GLY A 70 -6.39 0.95 -21.28
C GLY A 70 -6.96 0.03 -20.19
N VAL A 71 -8.18 -0.45 -20.43
CA VAL A 71 -8.89 -1.39 -19.53
C VAL A 71 -9.04 -2.77 -20.14
N GLU A 72 -8.37 -3.03 -21.27
CA GLU A 72 -8.55 -4.24 -22.09
C GLU A 72 -8.12 -5.51 -21.37
N GLU A 73 -7.14 -5.39 -20.47
CA GLU A 73 -6.64 -6.51 -19.65
C GLU A 73 -7.43 -6.73 -18.35
N PHE A 74 -8.34 -5.81 -18.04
CA PHE A 74 -9.17 -5.92 -16.84
C PHE A 74 -10.34 -6.88 -17.07
N ASN A 75 -10.75 -7.57 -16.02
CA ASN A 75 -12.05 -8.23 -16.06
C ASN A 75 -13.17 -7.19 -16.28
N PRO A 76 -14.33 -7.58 -16.86
CA PRO A 76 -15.39 -6.62 -17.22
C PRO A 76 -15.86 -5.73 -16.07
N ILE A 77 -15.95 -6.26 -14.86
CA ILE A 77 -16.39 -5.49 -13.67
C ILE A 77 -15.35 -4.44 -13.29
N ALA A 78 -14.07 -4.81 -13.28
CA ALA A 78 -12.96 -3.90 -12.98
C ALA A 78 -12.85 -2.81 -14.06
N GLY A 79 -12.96 -3.17 -15.33
CA GLY A 79 -12.93 -2.23 -16.46
C GLY A 79 -14.05 -1.20 -16.40
N LEU A 80 -15.29 -1.65 -16.12
CA LEU A 80 -16.43 -0.74 -15.94
C LEU A 80 -16.21 0.24 -14.79
N ALA A 81 -15.69 -0.25 -13.66
CA ALA A 81 -15.39 0.61 -12.51
C ALA A 81 -14.27 1.63 -12.82
N ALA A 82 -13.23 1.21 -13.53
CA ALA A 82 -12.14 2.11 -13.93
C ALA A 82 -12.63 3.21 -14.88
N LEU A 83 -13.46 2.87 -15.87
CA LEU A 83 -14.05 3.84 -16.79
C LEU A 83 -14.97 4.83 -16.06
N TRP A 84 -15.81 4.34 -15.14
CA TRP A 84 -16.65 5.19 -14.31
C TRP A 84 -15.81 6.13 -13.43
N THR A 85 -14.77 5.60 -12.79
CA THR A 85 -13.84 6.38 -11.97
C THR A 85 -13.21 7.51 -12.78
N LYS A 86 -12.72 7.21 -14.00
CA LYS A 86 -12.14 8.20 -14.91
C LYS A 86 -13.11 9.33 -15.26
N GLN A 87 -14.39 9.01 -15.44
CA GLN A 87 -15.43 10.00 -15.75
C GLN A 87 -15.84 10.83 -14.52
N THR A 88 -15.67 10.28 -13.32
CA THR A 88 -16.08 10.88 -12.05
C THR A 88 -15.01 11.76 -11.43
N LEU A 89 -13.74 11.45 -11.66
CA LEU A 89 -12.61 12.23 -11.14
C LEU A 89 -12.68 13.68 -11.62
N THR A 90 -12.46 14.62 -10.69
CA THR A 90 -12.23 16.02 -11.06
C THR A 90 -10.95 16.13 -11.89
N PRO A 91 -10.83 17.13 -12.77
CA PRO A 91 -9.60 17.33 -13.55
C PRO A 91 -8.35 17.41 -12.68
N GLU A 92 -8.44 18.10 -11.54
CA GLU A 92 -7.32 18.23 -10.60
C GLU A 92 -6.90 16.89 -9.99
N ASN A 93 -7.86 16.07 -9.55
CA ASN A 93 -7.58 14.75 -8.98
C ASN A 93 -7.04 13.77 -10.04
N LEU A 94 -7.58 13.85 -11.26
CA LEU A 94 -7.11 13.03 -12.39
C LEU A 94 -5.65 13.35 -12.73
N GLU A 95 -5.29 14.63 -12.83
CA GLU A 95 -3.91 15.04 -13.13
C GLU A 95 -2.94 14.68 -12.00
N TRP A 96 -3.37 14.81 -10.74
CA TRP A 96 -2.54 14.40 -9.60
C TRP A 96 -2.28 12.89 -9.59
N LEU A 97 -3.31 12.07 -9.80
CA LEU A 97 -3.16 10.60 -9.90
C LEU A 97 -2.28 10.20 -11.09
N ARG A 98 -2.43 10.88 -12.22
CA ARG A 98 -1.60 10.64 -13.42
C ARG A 98 -0.11 10.92 -13.18
N ALA A 99 0.19 11.88 -12.31
CA ALA A 99 1.56 12.26 -11.97
C ALA A 99 2.21 11.36 -10.91
N LEU A 100 1.50 10.37 -10.37
CA LEU A 100 2.06 9.45 -9.40
C LEU A 100 3.24 8.67 -9.99
N PRO A 101 4.34 8.53 -9.24
CA PRO A 101 5.54 7.88 -9.74
C PRO A 101 5.38 6.36 -9.84
N GLN A 102 6.07 5.78 -10.78
CA GLN A 102 6.28 4.33 -10.84
C GLN A 102 7.30 3.91 -9.77
N GLY A 103 7.07 2.76 -9.12
CA GLY A 103 8.07 2.12 -8.26
C GLY A 103 9.19 1.42 -9.06
N PRO A 104 10.24 0.93 -8.36
CA PRO A 104 10.50 1.01 -6.94
C PRO A 104 10.90 2.40 -6.46
N ILE A 105 10.38 2.81 -5.31
CA ILE A 105 10.77 4.05 -4.64
C ILE A 105 11.47 3.70 -3.31
N PRO A 106 12.69 4.24 -3.05
CA PRO A 106 13.33 4.03 -1.77
C PRO A 106 12.55 4.72 -0.65
N LEU A 107 12.33 4.00 0.44
CA LEU A 107 11.83 4.59 1.66
C LEU A 107 12.98 5.18 2.48
N PRO A 108 12.77 6.30 3.18
CA PRO A 108 13.81 6.87 4.02
C PRO A 108 14.20 5.86 5.11
N GLY A 109 15.44 5.40 5.08
CA GLY A 109 16.04 4.60 6.14
C GLY A 109 16.56 5.51 7.25
N ASN A 110 17.03 4.92 8.38
CA ASN A 110 17.63 5.68 9.46
C ASN A 110 18.70 6.65 8.93
N GLY A 111 18.38 7.95 8.84
CA GLY A 111 19.31 9.03 8.48
C GLY A 111 19.21 9.58 7.06
N THR A 112 18.22 9.23 6.25
CA THR A 112 17.91 9.97 5.01
C THR A 112 16.66 10.82 5.23
N GLN A 113 16.79 12.15 5.06
CA GLN A 113 15.61 13.02 4.96
C GLN A 113 14.88 12.76 3.64
N PRO A 114 13.55 12.80 3.61
CA PRO A 114 12.81 12.76 2.36
C PRO A 114 13.21 13.96 1.49
N ALA A 115 13.46 13.70 0.21
CA ALA A 115 13.62 14.76 -0.77
C ALA A 115 12.27 15.48 -0.95
N SER A 116 12.06 16.58 -0.23
CA SER A 116 10.90 17.45 -0.45
C SER A 116 11.17 18.85 0.04
N ALA A 117 10.81 19.80 -0.82
CA ALA A 117 10.75 21.25 -0.72
C ALA A 117 12.08 22.01 -0.93
N PRO A 118 12.03 23.15 -1.63
CA PRO A 118 13.18 23.98 -1.94
C PRO A 118 13.80 24.57 -0.68
N PRO A 119 15.12 24.88 -0.69
CA PRO A 119 15.89 25.14 0.51
C PRO A 119 15.60 26.52 1.12
N ALA A 120 15.48 26.53 2.44
CA ALA A 120 15.75 27.72 3.24
C ALA A 120 17.25 27.72 3.61
N GLU A 121 17.86 28.87 3.57
CA GLU A 121 19.31 29.12 3.64
C GLU A 121 20.01 28.48 4.86
N GLU A 122 21.20 27.91 4.60
CA GLU A 122 22.03 27.18 5.56
C GLU A 122 22.90 28.08 6.44
N ASN A 123 23.06 27.62 7.70
CA ASN A 123 24.23 27.92 8.52
C ASN A 123 24.95 26.61 8.87
N PRO A 124 26.28 26.49 8.67
CA PRO A 124 26.97 25.21 8.80
C PRO A 124 27.25 24.80 10.24
N ALA A 125 26.83 23.58 10.62
CA ALA A 125 27.19 22.93 11.87
C ALA A 125 28.37 21.95 11.67
N PRO A 126 29.20 21.68 12.72
CA PRO A 126 30.41 20.91 12.60
C PRO A 126 30.22 19.41 12.37
N PRO A 127 31.21 18.66 11.83
CA PRO A 127 31.02 17.28 11.40
C PRO A 127 30.90 16.33 12.59
N ALA A 128 29.79 15.61 12.66
CA ALA A 128 29.59 14.51 13.57
C ALA A 128 30.16 13.21 13.01
N ALA A 129 30.73 12.38 13.90
CA ALA A 129 31.32 11.10 13.58
C ALA A 129 30.35 10.15 12.86
N LYS A 130 30.85 9.47 11.81
CA LYS A 130 30.07 8.47 11.05
C LYS A 130 29.66 7.30 11.94
N PRO A 131 28.36 6.96 12.03
CA PRO A 131 27.93 5.69 12.58
C PRO A 131 28.22 4.54 11.59
N PRO A 132 28.28 3.28 12.04
CA PRO A 132 28.63 2.16 11.17
C PRO A 132 27.59 1.96 10.08
N ASP A 133 28.06 1.77 8.85
CA ASP A 133 27.29 1.56 7.63
C ASP A 133 26.59 0.19 7.62
N SER A 134 25.39 0.11 8.16
CA SER A 134 24.44 -0.95 7.83
C SER A 134 23.00 -0.41 7.84
N LYS A 135 22.73 0.54 6.96
CA LYS A 135 21.37 1.03 6.77
C LYS A 135 20.58 0.00 5.96
N LEU A 136 19.54 -0.51 6.58
CA LEU A 136 18.57 -1.40 5.93
C LEU A 136 18.01 -0.69 4.68
N LYS A 137 18.31 -1.21 3.50
CA LYS A 137 17.72 -0.70 2.26
C LYS A 137 16.27 -1.13 2.21
N VAL A 138 15.36 -0.17 2.17
CA VAL A 138 13.90 -0.39 2.14
C VAL A 138 13.32 0.33 0.95
N GLN A 139 12.43 -0.31 0.24
CA GLN A 139 11.73 0.27 -0.92
C GLN A 139 10.26 -0.11 -0.94
N CYS A 140 9.48 0.59 -1.75
CA CYS A 140 8.09 0.26 -2.03
C CYS A 140 7.82 0.22 -3.53
N VAL A 141 6.91 -0.68 -3.90
CA VAL A 141 6.40 -0.90 -5.25
C VAL A 141 4.90 -1.13 -5.17
N HIS A 142 4.19 -1.14 -6.32
CA HIS A 142 2.81 -1.62 -6.34
C HIS A 142 2.74 -3.15 -6.49
N GLY A 143 3.21 -3.69 -7.58
CA GLY A 143 3.28 -5.14 -7.82
C GLY A 143 4.64 -5.72 -7.42
N SER A 144 5.50 -5.99 -8.39
CA SER A 144 6.85 -6.52 -8.21
C SER A 144 7.90 -5.42 -8.39
N PRO A 145 9.08 -5.51 -7.76
CA PRO A 145 10.21 -4.65 -8.10
C PRO A 145 10.70 -4.82 -9.55
N LEU A 146 10.31 -5.86 -10.24
CA LEU A 146 10.67 -6.15 -11.64
C LEU A 146 9.62 -5.63 -12.61
N ASP A 147 8.33 -5.68 -12.23
CA ASP A 147 7.20 -5.21 -13.03
C ASP A 147 6.09 -4.69 -12.11
N GLU A 148 5.68 -3.43 -12.30
CA GLU A 148 4.67 -2.79 -11.44
C GLU A 148 3.29 -3.45 -11.50
N ASP A 149 2.99 -4.27 -12.50
CA ASP A 149 1.70 -4.95 -12.70
C ASP A 149 1.77 -6.46 -12.39
N GLU A 150 2.94 -6.99 -12.01
CA GLU A 150 3.13 -8.40 -11.70
C GLU A 150 2.54 -8.78 -10.34
N TYR A 151 1.77 -9.88 -10.30
CA TYR A 151 1.24 -10.46 -9.07
C TYR A 151 2.26 -11.39 -8.39
N ILE A 152 2.49 -11.16 -7.10
CA ILE A 152 3.31 -12.05 -6.24
C ILE A 152 2.36 -12.74 -5.25
N ILE A 153 1.88 -13.94 -5.59
CA ILE A 153 0.86 -14.67 -4.82
C ILE A 153 1.43 -15.88 -4.09
N VAL A 154 2.38 -16.57 -4.71
CA VAL A 154 3.00 -17.77 -4.15
C VAL A 154 4.52 -17.62 -4.08
N MET A 155 5.17 -18.50 -3.31
CA MET A 155 6.62 -18.46 -3.13
C MET A 155 7.40 -18.48 -4.44
N ARG A 156 6.91 -19.16 -5.45
CA ARG A 156 7.56 -19.22 -6.77
C ARG A 156 7.62 -17.83 -7.42
N ASP A 157 6.57 -17.03 -7.26
CA ASP A 157 6.51 -15.67 -7.83
C ASP A 157 7.45 -14.73 -7.07
N ALA A 158 7.67 -14.98 -5.78
CA ALA A 158 8.56 -14.19 -4.92
C ALA A 158 10.06 -14.45 -5.14
N TYR A 159 10.42 -15.56 -5.80
CA TYR A 159 11.82 -15.99 -5.93
C TYR A 159 12.67 -14.95 -6.67
N GLU A 160 12.31 -14.63 -7.89
CA GLU A 160 13.09 -13.71 -8.73
C GLU A 160 13.10 -12.28 -8.16
N PRO A 161 11.98 -11.70 -7.72
CA PRO A 161 11.96 -10.41 -7.03
C PRO A 161 12.88 -10.33 -5.80
N LEU A 162 12.90 -11.36 -4.95
CA LEU A 162 13.77 -11.39 -3.77
C LEU A 162 15.26 -11.51 -4.13
N MET A 163 15.57 -12.28 -5.17
CA MET A 163 16.94 -12.50 -5.60
C MET A 163 17.53 -11.33 -6.37
N SER A 164 16.71 -10.61 -7.14
CA SER A 164 17.15 -9.54 -8.05
C SER A 164 17.28 -8.17 -7.37
N THR A 165 16.70 -7.97 -6.19
CA THR A 165 16.79 -6.69 -5.49
C THR A 165 17.88 -6.66 -4.44
N ASP A 166 18.54 -5.50 -4.30
CA ASP A 166 19.45 -5.20 -3.20
C ASP A 166 18.72 -4.73 -1.93
N ALA A 167 17.42 -4.49 -2.00
CA ALA A 167 16.64 -4.09 -0.84
C ALA A 167 16.51 -5.25 0.14
N ALA A 168 16.68 -4.96 1.43
CA ALA A 168 16.42 -5.92 2.50
C ALA A 168 14.90 -6.08 2.70
N ILE A 169 14.13 -5.00 2.48
CA ILE A 169 12.67 -5.05 2.55
C ILE A 169 12.11 -4.34 1.31
N THR A 170 11.23 -5.02 0.60
CA THR A 170 10.35 -4.43 -0.40
C THR A 170 8.91 -4.54 0.07
N PHE A 171 8.25 -3.40 0.28
CA PHE A 171 6.82 -3.35 0.52
C PHE A 171 6.08 -3.32 -0.81
N PHE A 172 5.06 -4.18 -0.95
CA PHE A 172 4.27 -4.30 -2.19
C PHE A 172 2.78 -4.42 -1.89
N GLY A 173 1.92 -4.14 -2.86
CA GLY A 173 0.46 -4.21 -2.77
C GLY A 173 -0.15 -5.20 -3.77
N HIS A 174 -1.11 -4.73 -4.58
CA HIS A 174 -1.68 -5.34 -5.78
C HIS A 174 -2.47 -6.64 -5.55
N THR A 175 -1.99 -7.55 -4.71
CA THR A 175 -2.68 -8.82 -4.43
C THR A 175 -3.82 -8.68 -3.42
N HIS A 176 -3.82 -7.63 -2.60
CA HIS A 176 -4.71 -7.39 -1.47
C HIS A 176 -4.64 -8.50 -0.38
N ILE A 177 -3.59 -9.29 -0.37
CA ILE A 177 -3.36 -10.37 0.59
C ILE A 177 -2.29 -9.93 1.58
N GLN A 178 -2.67 -9.82 2.85
CA GLN A 178 -1.75 -9.38 3.90
C GLN A 178 -0.74 -10.46 4.26
N GLY A 179 0.54 -10.09 4.36
CA GLY A 179 1.63 -11.02 4.68
C GLY A 179 2.81 -10.86 3.74
N GLY A 180 3.25 -11.95 3.11
CA GLY A 180 4.34 -11.89 2.13
C GLY A 180 5.28 -13.08 2.17
N PHE A 181 6.56 -12.80 1.87
CA PHE A 181 7.59 -13.82 1.71
C PHE A 181 8.91 -13.33 2.27
N CYS A 182 9.72 -14.24 2.80
CA CYS A 182 11.09 -13.92 3.16
C CYS A 182 12.04 -15.05 2.80
N THR A 183 13.33 -14.70 2.71
CA THR A 183 14.42 -15.66 2.59
C THR A 183 15.58 -15.26 3.51
N HIS A 184 16.19 -16.25 4.16
CA HIS A 184 17.36 -16.11 4.98
C HIS A 184 18.33 -17.27 4.72
N GLY A 185 19.41 -16.99 4.00
CA GLY A 185 20.28 -18.05 3.48
C GLY A 185 19.54 -18.94 2.47
N GLU A 186 19.43 -20.22 2.78
CA GLU A 186 18.69 -21.20 1.96
C GLU A 186 17.24 -21.43 2.41
N GLU A 187 16.84 -20.80 3.53
CA GLU A 187 15.49 -20.94 4.07
C GLU A 187 14.53 -19.93 3.42
N TRP A 188 13.34 -20.42 3.08
CA TRP A 188 12.27 -19.64 2.44
C TRP A 188 10.98 -19.82 3.23
N GLU A 189 10.32 -18.71 3.55
CA GLU A 189 9.11 -18.72 4.37
C GLU A 189 8.02 -17.83 3.75
N THR A 190 6.77 -18.30 3.84
CA THR A 190 5.58 -17.50 3.57
C THR A 190 5.10 -16.85 4.86
N LEU A 191 5.06 -15.54 4.88
CA LEU A 191 4.61 -14.72 6.02
C LEU A 191 3.08 -14.67 6.03
N ARG A 192 2.45 -15.12 7.10
CA ARG A 192 1.00 -15.10 7.27
C ARG A 192 0.63 -14.57 8.65
N PRO A 193 0.22 -13.29 8.76
CA PRO A 193 -0.29 -12.76 10.01
C PRO A 193 -1.50 -13.57 10.50
N MET A 194 -1.53 -13.86 11.80
CA MET A 194 -2.58 -14.67 12.41
C MET A 194 -3.44 -13.82 13.34
N TYR A 195 -4.75 -13.91 13.19
CA TYR A 195 -5.75 -13.17 13.98
C TYR A 195 -6.72 -14.16 14.65
N ARG A 196 -7.24 -13.75 15.82
CA ARG A 196 -8.13 -14.60 16.65
C ARG A 196 -9.58 -14.44 16.24
N SER A 197 -9.96 -13.26 15.80
CA SER A 197 -11.33 -12.93 15.42
C SER A 197 -11.36 -12.13 14.10
N LYS A 198 -12.56 -11.92 13.56
CA LYS A 198 -12.78 -11.01 12.45
C LYS A 198 -13.72 -9.85 12.84
N LYS A 199 -13.87 -9.58 14.16
CA LYS A 199 -14.81 -8.59 14.68
C LYS A 199 -14.11 -7.33 15.15
N ASP A 200 -13.04 -7.51 15.92
CA ASP A 200 -12.35 -6.42 16.60
C ASP A 200 -11.07 -6.03 15.85
N MET A 201 -10.52 -4.87 16.18
CA MET A 201 -9.20 -4.51 15.73
C MET A 201 -8.17 -5.47 16.33
N GLU A 202 -7.29 -6.00 15.50
CA GLU A 202 -6.19 -6.87 15.92
C GLU A 202 -4.90 -6.49 15.21
N SER A 203 -3.78 -6.88 15.82
CA SER A 203 -2.45 -6.72 15.23
C SER A 203 -1.61 -7.98 15.36
N CYS A 204 -0.64 -8.12 14.46
CA CYS A 204 0.34 -9.20 14.44
C CYS A 204 1.72 -8.62 14.14
N GLU A 205 2.71 -8.96 14.96
CA GLU A 205 4.07 -8.43 14.81
C GLU A 205 4.97 -9.41 14.07
N LEU A 206 5.82 -8.86 13.19
CA LEU A 206 6.90 -9.55 12.49
C LEU A 206 8.22 -8.86 12.83
N ALA A 207 9.15 -9.57 13.46
CA ALA A 207 10.52 -9.12 13.63
C ALA A 207 11.30 -9.30 12.33
N VAL A 208 11.97 -8.25 11.87
CA VAL A 208 12.83 -8.30 10.69
C VAL A 208 14.23 -8.75 11.11
N MET A 209 14.65 -9.91 10.61
CA MET A 209 15.96 -10.49 10.94
C MET A 209 17.08 -9.85 10.11
N PRO A 210 18.23 -9.53 10.72
CA PRO A 210 19.38 -9.07 9.98
C PRO A 210 19.85 -10.11 8.94
N GLY A 211 20.15 -9.65 7.73
CA GLY A 211 20.61 -10.53 6.64
C GLY A 211 19.52 -11.26 5.86
N ALA A 212 18.28 -11.23 6.34
CA ALA A 212 17.14 -11.74 5.57
C ALA A 212 16.64 -10.71 4.54
N LYS A 213 15.98 -11.18 3.49
CA LYS A 213 15.27 -10.36 2.51
C LYS A 213 13.77 -10.61 2.61
N TYR A 214 13.00 -9.55 2.45
CA TYR A 214 11.55 -9.58 2.64
C TYR A 214 10.81 -8.93 1.48
N LEU A 215 9.72 -9.57 1.07
CA LEU A 215 8.60 -8.98 0.32
C LEU A 215 7.40 -8.95 1.28
N ILE A 216 6.93 -7.77 1.63
CA ILE A 216 5.88 -7.59 2.64
C ILE A 216 4.72 -6.79 2.04
N ASN A 217 3.52 -7.38 2.12
CA ASN A 217 2.28 -6.75 1.69
C ASN A 217 1.48 -6.32 2.93
N PRO A 218 1.17 -5.01 3.09
CA PRO A 218 0.37 -4.53 4.22
C PRO A 218 -1.09 -4.99 4.15
N GLY A 219 -1.51 -5.63 3.05
CA GLY A 219 -2.90 -5.91 2.72
C GLY A 219 -3.59 -4.68 2.13
N SER A 220 -4.87 -4.81 1.84
CA SER A 220 -5.69 -3.76 1.26
C SER A 220 -6.46 -2.98 2.32
N ALA A 221 -6.35 -1.65 2.29
CA ALA A 221 -7.15 -0.78 3.13
C ALA A 221 -8.62 -0.70 2.65
N GLY A 222 -8.88 -0.95 1.36
CA GLY A 222 -10.19 -0.76 0.75
C GLY A 222 -10.92 -2.02 0.33
N GLN A 223 -10.19 -3.07 -0.09
CA GLN A 223 -10.81 -4.28 -0.65
C GLN A 223 -9.94 -5.53 -0.36
N PRO A 224 -9.83 -5.99 0.90
CA PRO A 224 -9.11 -7.22 1.24
C PRO A 224 -9.60 -8.44 0.46
N ARG A 225 -8.67 -9.36 0.08
CA ARG A 225 -8.98 -10.58 -0.70
C ARG A 225 -8.48 -11.87 -0.04
N ASP A 226 -8.24 -11.83 1.24
CA ASP A 226 -7.74 -12.97 2.03
C ASP A 226 -8.79 -13.53 3.01
N GLY A 227 -10.06 -13.26 2.73
CA GLY A 227 -11.20 -13.77 3.49
C GLY A 227 -11.47 -13.01 4.79
N ASP A 228 -10.79 -11.88 5.02
CA ASP A 228 -11.06 -10.98 6.15
C ASP A 228 -11.57 -9.63 5.63
N TRP A 229 -12.78 -9.24 6.01
CA TRP A 229 -13.43 -8.03 5.54
C TRP A 229 -12.86 -6.74 6.12
N ARG A 230 -12.13 -6.84 7.24
CA ARG A 230 -11.54 -5.67 7.91
C ARG A 230 -10.46 -5.04 7.06
N ALA A 231 -10.42 -3.71 7.01
CA ALA A 231 -9.35 -2.96 6.37
C ALA A 231 -7.98 -3.40 6.90
N ALA A 232 -7.00 -3.48 6.01
CA ALA A 232 -5.65 -3.90 6.36
C ALA A 232 -4.64 -2.78 6.10
N CYS A 233 -3.70 -2.64 7.03
CA CYS A 233 -2.53 -1.78 6.90
C CYS A 233 -1.37 -2.35 7.73
N ALA A 234 -0.20 -1.73 7.65
CA ALA A 234 0.94 -2.12 8.49
C ALA A 234 1.74 -0.91 8.96
N LEU A 235 2.45 -1.05 10.06
CA LEU A 235 3.39 -0.06 10.57
C LEU A 235 4.79 -0.66 10.56
N PHE A 236 5.71 -0.05 9.84
CA PHE A 236 7.12 -0.39 9.87
C PHE A 236 7.86 0.53 10.84
N ASP A 237 8.52 -0.05 11.83
CA ASP A 237 9.42 0.64 12.75
C ASP A 237 10.88 0.29 12.40
N SER A 238 11.57 1.23 11.75
CA SER A 238 12.93 1.03 11.29
C SER A 238 13.96 1.00 12.42
N GLU A 239 13.64 1.51 13.59
CA GLU A 239 14.54 1.48 14.76
C GLU A 239 14.46 0.15 15.48
N GLN A 240 13.26 -0.42 15.54
CA GLN A 240 13.01 -1.73 16.14
C GLN A 240 13.15 -2.90 15.15
N ASN A 241 13.37 -2.63 13.87
CA ASN A 241 13.35 -3.62 12.79
C ASN A 241 12.10 -4.51 12.89
N ARG A 242 10.92 -3.88 12.91
CA ARG A 242 9.66 -4.57 13.15
C ARG A 242 8.56 -4.06 12.21
N VAL A 243 7.77 -4.98 11.70
CA VAL A 243 6.51 -4.69 11.00
C VAL A 243 5.35 -5.16 11.85
N THR A 244 4.40 -4.28 12.12
CA THR A 244 3.15 -4.62 12.80
C THR A 244 2.03 -4.55 11.79
N PHE A 245 1.41 -5.68 11.48
CA PHE A 245 0.22 -5.76 10.65
C PHE A 245 -1.03 -5.46 11.47
N TYR A 246 -2.01 -4.80 10.86
CA TYR A 246 -3.27 -4.46 11.50
C TYR A 246 -4.45 -4.93 10.66
N ARG A 247 -5.51 -5.35 11.35
CA ARG A 247 -6.86 -5.53 10.82
C ARG A 247 -7.80 -4.60 11.56
N VAL A 248 -8.46 -3.73 10.83
CA VAL A 248 -9.25 -2.63 11.39
C VAL A 248 -10.67 -2.71 10.89
N PRO A 249 -11.66 -2.95 11.77
CA PRO A 249 -13.07 -2.83 11.41
C PRO A 249 -13.40 -1.42 10.91
N TYR A 250 -14.25 -1.33 9.89
CA TYR A 250 -14.70 -0.06 9.34
C TYR A 250 -16.19 -0.10 9.00
N GLU A 251 -16.77 1.03 8.62
CA GLU A 251 -18.20 1.16 8.26
C GLU A 251 -18.46 0.57 6.86
N VAL A 252 -18.35 -0.76 6.74
CA VAL A 252 -18.45 -1.47 5.46
C VAL A 252 -19.78 -1.19 4.73
N GLU A 253 -20.90 -1.09 5.45
CA GLU A 253 -22.20 -0.77 4.86
C GLU A 253 -22.23 0.61 4.22
N LYS A 254 -21.47 1.57 4.76
CA LYS A 254 -21.37 2.92 4.19
C LYS A 254 -20.57 2.88 2.89
N ALA A 255 -19.46 2.16 2.87
CA ALA A 255 -18.68 1.92 1.65
C ALA A 255 -19.52 1.20 0.57
N GLN A 256 -20.30 0.19 0.95
CA GLN A 256 -21.24 -0.50 0.05
C GLN A 256 -22.28 0.46 -0.53
N LYS A 257 -22.90 1.31 0.31
CA LYS A 257 -23.86 2.32 -0.13
C LYS A 257 -23.26 3.31 -1.13
N ALA A 258 -22.00 3.72 -0.94
CA ALA A 258 -21.31 4.58 -1.90
C ALA A 258 -21.20 3.90 -3.29
N ILE A 259 -20.82 2.62 -3.34
CA ILE A 259 -20.72 1.83 -4.57
C ILE A 259 -22.11 1.73 -5.26
N ILE A 260 -23.16 1.39 -4.51
CA ILE A 260 -24.53 1.25 -5.04
C ILE A 260 -25.07 2.60 -5.54
N SER A 261 -24.84 3.69 -4.78
CA SER A 261 -25.26 5.04 -5.17
C SER A 261 -24.56 5.52 -6.44
N ALA A 262 -23.33 5.10 -6.65
CA ALA A 262 -22.55 5.32 -7.87
C ALA A 262 -23.03 4.49 -9.07
N LYS A 263 -24.00 3.59 -8.87
CA LYS A 263 -24.50 2.64 -9.90
C LYS A 263 -23.41 1.72 -10.45
N LEU A 264 -22.40 1.47 -9.67
CA LEU A 264 -21.38 0.48 -9.98
C LEU A 264 -21.92 -0.94 -9.82
N PRO A 265 -21.31 -1.97 -10.43
CA PRO A 265 -21.75 -3.35 -10.29
C PRO A 265 -21.90 -3.78 -8.82
N GLU A 266 -23.06 -4.31 -8.46
CA GLU A 266 -23.41 -4.70 -7.07
C GLU A 266 -22.39 -5.69 -6.47
N ARG A 267 -21.76 -6.51 -7.30
CA ARG A 267 -20.70 -7.43 -6.86
C ARG A 267 -19.55 -6.71 -6.16
N LEU A 268 -19.25 -5.47 -6.55
CA LEU A 268 -18.19 -4.67 -5.90
C LEU A 268 -18.55 -4.28 -4.46
N ALA A 269 -19.85 -4.09 -4.18
CA ALA A 269 -20.35 -3.82 -2.84
C ALA A 269 -20.38 -5.11 -2.00
N THR A 270 -20.96 -6.19 -2.53
CA THR A 270 -21.13 -7.44 -1.76
C THR A 270 -19.83 -8.08 -1.35
N ARG A 271 -18.81 -8.04 -2.20
CA ARG A 271 -17.48 -8.64 -1.92
C ARG A 271 -16.74 -8.01 -0.74
N LEU A 272 -17.06 -6.76 -0.36
CA LEU A 272 -16.44 -6.10 0.79
C LEU A 272 -16.69 -6.86 2.10
N ASN A 273 -17.91 -7.39 2.30
CA ASN A 273 -18.23 -8.22 3.47
C ASN A 273 -17.57 -9.60 3.43
N GLU A 274 -17.19 -10.06 2.25
CA GLU A 274 -16.61 -11.39 2.05
C GLU A 274 -15.08 -11.39 2.21
N GLY A 275 -14.45 -10.21 2.13
CA GLY A 275 -12.98 -10.11 2.05
C GLY A 275 -12.45 -10.74 0.77
N ARG A 276 -13.09 -10.44 -0.40
CA ARG A 276 -12.79 -11.07 -1.71
C ARG A 276 -12.66 -10.06 -2.83
#